data_f1b755e64ce234199665d39a16dd9ef2
#
_entry.id   f1b755e64ce234199665d39a16dd9ef2
#
_cell.length_a   1.000
_cell.length_b   1.000
_cell.length_c   1.000
_cell.angle_alpha   90.00
_cell.angle_beta   90.00
_cell.angle_gamma   90.00
#
_symmetry.space_group_name_H-M   'P 1'
#
loop_
_entity.id
_entity.type
_entity.pdbx_description
1 polymer ?
#
loop_
_entity_poly.entity_id
_entity_poly.type
_entity_poly.pdbx_seq_one_letter_code
_entity_poly.pdbx_strand_id
1 'polypeptide(L)'
;MVDDRERPGPRATLAAVARSIGLSAGLVVAYYLLPMDTPFGVGTVAGLVLGLIAVTALFLWQVRAIARSPHPGLRAVESLAAVVTLFALLFATSYFLLERATPGSFTEPLTRTDALYFALTVISTVGFGDITARTETARVMTMIQMVGGILLVGIATRVVVKAVDTGRRRQDPKNR
;
A
#
# COMPACT_ATOMS: atom_id res chain seq x y z
N MET A 1 5.26 -3.85 -41.40
CA MET A 1 4.03 -3.15 -40.99
C MET A 1 3.75 -3.55 -39.53
N VAL A 2 4.37 -2.83 -38.59
CA VAL A 2 4.28 -3.14 -37.16
C VAL A 2 2.89 -2.74 -36.70
N ASP A 3 2.15 -3.69 -36.13
CA ASP A 3 0.79 -3.47 -35.63
C ASP A 3 0.84 -2.53 -34.42
N ASP A 4 0.47 -1.28 -34.62
CA ASP A 4 0.39 -0.21 -33.63
C ASP A 4 -0.73 -0.42 -32.58
N ARG A 5 -1.42 -1.57 -32.64
CA ARG A 5 -2.59 -1.88 -31.80
C ARG A 5 -2.26 -2.35 -30.38
N GLU A 6 -0.99 -2.57 -30.05
CA GLU A 6 -0.59 -3.14 -28.74
C GLU A 6 -0.09 -2.10 -27.71
N ARG A 7 0.08 -0.85 -28.06
CA ARG A 7 0.39 0.20 -27.07
C ARG A 7 -0.89 0.72 -26.44
N PRO A 8 -1.04 0.68 -25.11
CA PRO A 8 -2.17 1.32 -24.49
C PRO A 8 -2.18 2.78 -24.92
N GLY A 9 -3.28 3.21 -25.55
CA GLY A 9 -3.40 4.58 -26.02
C GLY A 9 -3.24 5.57 -24.86
N PRO A 10 -2.83 6.82 -25.09
CA PRO A 10 -2.62 7.81 -24.04
C PRO A 10 -3.88 8.00 -23.17
N ARG A 11 -5.07 7.81 -23.73
CA ARG A 11 -6.35 7.86 -23.00
C ARG A 11 -6.51 6.70 -22.02
N ALA A 12 -6.09 5.48 -22.39
CA ALA A 12 -6.16 4.32 -21.50
C ALA A 12 -5.18 4.46 -20.33
N THR A 13 -3.98 4.97 -20.59
CA THR A 13 -2.99 5.24 -19.54
C THR A 13 -3.48 6.33 -18.58
N LEU A 14 -4.05 7.42 -19.13
CA LEU A 14 -4.59 8.51 -18.31
C LEU A 14 -5.76 8.02 -17.44
N ALA A 15 -6.67 7.22 -18.00
CA ALA A 15 -7.79 6.65 -17.27
C ALA A 15 -7.33 5.69 -16.15
N ALA A 16 -6.28 4.90 -16.39
CA ALA A 16 -5.69 4.00 -15.41
C ALA A 16 -5.10 4.79 -14.23
N VAL A 17 -4.30 5.82 -14.51
CA VAL A 17 -3.70 6.69 -13.50
C VAL A 17 -4.79 7.44 -12.71
N ALA A 18 -5.77 8.03 -13.39
CA ALA A 18 -6.88 8.72 -12.73
C ALA A 18 -7.68 7.79 -11.80
N ARG A 19 -7.90 6.54 -12.21
CA ARG A 19 -8.57 5.53 -11.39
C ARG A 19 -7.74 5.15 -10.16
N SER A 20 -6.42 4.99 -10.30
CA SER A 20 -5.52 4.71 -9.17
C SER A 20 -5.54 5.84 -8.16
N ILE A 21 -5.44 7.09 -8.62
CA ILE A 21 -5.50 8.27 -7.77
C ILE A 21 -6.86 8.37 -7.09
N GLY A 22 -7.95 8.16 -7.83
CA GLY A 22 -9.31 8.20 -7.30
C GLY A 22 -9.55 7.13 -6.22
N LEU A 23 -9.06 5.90 -6.44
CA LEU A 23 -9.14 4.84 -5.45
C LEU A 23 -8.33 5.15 -4.20
N SER A 24 -7.07 5.59 -4.35
CA SER A 24 -6.23 5.96 -3.21
C SER A 24 -6.82 7.14 -2.43
N ALA A 25 -7.30 8.16 -3.11
CA ALA A 25 -7.98 9.29 -2.48
C ALA A 25 -9.27 8.86 -1.75
N GLY A 26 -10.08 8.01 -2.38
CA GLY A 26 -11.28 7.45 -1.77
C GLY A 26 -10.99 6.65 -0.49
N LEU A 27 -9.92 5.86 -0.49
CA LEU A 27 -9.46 5.12 0.69
C LEU A 27 -8.99 6.05 1.81
N VAL A 28 -8.26 7.11 1.48
CA VAL A 28 -7.84 8.13 2.46
C VAL A 28 -9.06 8.86 3.03
N VAL A 29 -10.01 9.26 2.19
CA VAL A 29 -11.27 9.88 2.67
C VAL A 29 -12.03 8.91 3.58
N ALA A 30 -12.15 7.64 3.21
CA ALA A 30 -12.77 6.62 4.04
C ALA A 30 -12.07 6.49 5.41
N TYR A 31 -10.75 6.53 5.46
CA TYR A 31 -9.98 6.52 6.70
C TYR A 31 -10.38 7.67 7.65
N TYR A 32 -10.56 8.88 7.12
CA TYR A 32 -10.98 10.03 7.94
C TYR A 32 -12.45 9.96 8.38
N LEU A 33 -13.30 9.30 7.60
CA LEU A 33 -14.74 9.17 7.87
C LEU A 33 -15.06 7.97 8.78
N LEU A 34 -14.18 6.98 8.90
CA LEU A 34 -14.44 5.84 9.77
C LEU A 34 -14.59 6.29 11.24
N PRO A 35 -15.67 5.89 11.94
CA PRO A 35 -15.79 6.13 13.38
C PRO A 35 -14.77 5.25 14.13
N MET A 36 -13.72 5.87 14.67
CA MET A 36 -12.68 5.18 15.45
C MET A 36 -12.81 5.47 16.94
N ASP A 37 -14.06 5.63 17.43
CA ASP A 37 -14.36 6.03 18.80
C ASP A 37 -14.50 4.84 19.76
N THR A 38 -14.35 3.61 19.26
CA THR A 38 -14.41 2.39 20.07
C THR A 38 -13.12 2.19 20.88
N PRO A 39 -13.23 1.79 22.17
CA PRO A 39 -12.03 1.50 22.96
C PRO A 39 -11.24 0.33 22.38
N PHE A 40 -9.92 0.38 22.57
CA PHE A 40 -9.01 -0.68 22.15
C PHE A 40 -9.31 -1.97 22.91
N GLY A 41 -9.79 -2.98 22.23
CA GLY A 41 -10.17 -4.27 22.80
C GLY A 41 -9.81 -5.43 21.88
N VAL A 42 -10.13 -6.65 22.31
CA VAL A 42 -9.90 -7.86 21.52
C VAL A 42 -10.51 -7.75 20.12
N GLY A 43 -11.67 -7.11 19.98
CA GLY A 43 -12.30 -6.86 18.67
C GLY A 43 -11.47 -5.94 17.76
N THR A 44 -10.81 -4.94 18.32
CA THR A 44 -9.92 -4.04 17.56
C THR A 44 -8.68 -4.76 17.06
N VAL A 45 -8.03 -5.56 17.93
CA VAL A 45 -6.87 -6.38 17.55
C VAL A 45 -7.27 -7.40 16.47
N ALA A 46 -8.40 -8.08 16.65
CA ALA A 46 -8.91 -9.01 15.65
C ALA A 46 -9.21 -8.30 14.32
N GLY A 47 -9.81 -7.10 14.35
CA GLY A 47 -10.06 -6.30 13.17
C GLY A 47 -8.77 -5.89 12.44
N LEU A 48 -7.71 -5.51 13.16
CA LEU A 48 -6.41 -5.18 12.58
C LEU A 48 -5.73 -6.40 11.96
N VAL A 49 -5.76 -7.55 12.64
CA VAL A 49 -5.20 -8.81 12.10
C VAL A 49 -5.97 -9.23 10.85
N LEU A 50 -7.29 -9.19 10.88
CA LEU A 50 -8.13 -9.48 9.71
C LEU A 50 -7.88 -8.48 8.58
N GLY A 51 -7.72 -7.19 8.91
CA GLY A 51 -7.34 -6.16 7.94
C GLY A 51 -5.98 -6.45 7.27
N LEU A 52 -4.98 -6.84 8.04
CA LEU A 52 -3.67 -7.23 7.52
C LEU A 52 -3.75 -8.47 6.63
N ILE A 53 -4.52 -9.47 7.03
CA ILE A 53 -4.79 -10.68 6.23
C ILE A 53 -5.51 -10.28 4.94
N ALA A 54 -6.52 -9.42 5.01
CA ALA A 54 -7.28 -8.97 3.85
C ALA A 54 -6.41 -8.18 2.87
N VAL A 55 -5.55 -7.27 3.36
CA VAL A 55 -4.59 -6.52 2.52
C VAL A 55 -3.61 -7.47 1.87
N THR A 56 -3.08 -8.45 2.60
CA THR A 56 -2.17 -9.47 2.06
C THR A 56 -2.86 -10.33 1.01
N ALA A 57 -4.07 -10.80 1.28
CA ALA A 57 -4.85 -11.61 0.34
C ALA A 57 -5.21 -10.82 -0.93
N LEU A 58 -5.62 -9.56 -0.78
CA LEU A 58 -5.88 -8.66 -1.90
C LEU A 58 -4.63 -8.45 -2.75
N PHE A 59 -3.48 -8.24 -2.10
CA PHE A 59 -2.20 -8.09 -2.77
C PHE A 59 -1.85 -9.34 -3.59
N LEU A 60 -1.91 -10.53 -2.98
CA LEU A 60 -1.64 -11.79 -3.67
C LEU A 60 -2.62 -12.04 -4.82
N TRP A 61 -3.90 -11.71 -4.63
CA TRP A 61 -4.90 -11.80 -5.69
C TRP A 61 -4.59 -10.83 -6.85
N GLN A 62 -4.21 -9.59 -6.54
CA GLN A 62 -3.85 -8.60 -7.55
C GLN A 62 -2.59 -9.01 -8.34
N VAL A 63 -1.56 -9.55 -7.66
CA VAL A 63 -0.35 -10.09 -8.35
C VAL A 63 -0.74 -11.17 -9.36
N ARG A 64 -1.65 -12.08 -8.98
CA ARG A 64 -2.15 -13.12 -9.91
C ARG A 64 -2.99 -12.53 -11.05
N ALA A 65 -3.80 -11.52 -10.77
CA ALA A 65 -4.62 -10.84 -11.77
C ALA A 65 -3.79 -10.06 -12.80
N ILE A 66 -2.69 -9.42 -12.36
CA ILE A 66 -1.72 -8.73 -13.22
C ILE A 66 -1.09 -9.73 -14.19
N ALA A 67 -0.67 -10.89 -13.70
CA ALA A 67 -0.02 -11.92 -14.52
C ALA A 67 -0.93 -12.46 -15.66
N ARG A 68 -2.25 -12.35 -15.49
CA ARG A 68 -3.27 -12.80 -16.47
C ARG A 68 -3.82 -11.66 -17.34
N SER A 69 -3.33 -10.42 -17.19
CA SER A 69 -3.88 -9.25 -17.90
C SER A 69 -3.24 -9.07 -19.28
N PRO A 70 -4.02 -8.61 -20.30
CA PRO A 70 -3.46 -8.24 -21.60
C PRO A 70 -2.52 -7.02 -21.54
N HIS A 71 -2.67 -6.15 -20.53
CA HIS A 71 -1.80 -4.97 -20.30
C HIS A 71 -1.21 -5.01 -18.87
N PRO A 72 -0.23 -5.89 -18.60
CA PRO A 72 0.24 -6.17 -17.25
C PRO A 72 0.91 -4.96 -16.58
N GLY A 73 1.59 -4.09 -17.33
CA GLY A 73 2.31 -2.94 -16.77
C GLY A 73 1.40 -1.88 -16.14
N LEU A 74 0.32 -1.49 -16.83
CA LEU A 74 -0.64 -0.50 -16.31
C LEU A 74 -1.39 -1.01 -15.08
N ARG A 75 -1.87 -2.27 -15.14
CA ARG A 75 -2.52 -2.89 -14.00
C ARG A 75 -1.60 -3.07 -12.80
N ALA A 76 -0.31 -3.32 -13.04
CA ALA A 76 0.68 -3.43 -11.97
C ALA A 76 0.80 -2.11 -11.18
N VAL A 77 0.87 -0.98 -11.86
CA VAL A 77 0.98 0.35 -11.21
C VAL A 77 -0.29 0.66 -10.41
N GLU A 78 -1.48 0.43 -10.98
CA GLU A 78 -2.76 0.64 -10.29
C GLU A 78 -2.86 -0.21 -9.01
N SER A 79 -2.57 -1.49 -9.15
CA SER A 79 -2.64 -2.46 -8.05
C SER A 79 -1.66 -2.12 -6.94
N LEU A 80 -0.45 -1.71 -7.31
CA LEU A 80 0.58 -1.33 -6.36
C LEU A 80 0.19 -0.10 -5.56
N ALA A 81 -0.31 0.95 -6.23
CA ALA A 81 -0.77 2.16 -5.56
C ALA A 81 -1.86 1.86 -4.52
N ALA A 82 -2.86 1.05 -4.88
CA ALA A 82 -3.93 0.65 -3.98
C ALA A 82 -3.42 -0.15 -2.77
N VAL A 83 -2.51 -1.10 -2.98
CA VAL A 83 -1.96 -1.94 -1.90
C VAL A 83 -1.08 -1.12 -0.96
N VAL A 84 -0.22 -0.24 -1.48
CA VAL A 84 0.61 0.66 -0.65
C VAL A 84 -0.26 1.58 0.19
N THR A 85 -1.32 2.15 -0.41
CA THR A 85 -2.27 3.00 0.31
C THR A 85 -2.98 2.23 1.41
N LEU A 86 -3.53 1.05 1.12
CA LEU A 86 -4.21 0.21 2.11
C LEU A 86 -3.27 -0.21 3.25
N PHE A 87 -2.03 -0.58 2.92
CA PHE A 87 -1.02 -0.93 3.90
C PHE A 87 -0.69 0.25 4.83
N ALA A 88 -0.47 1.44 4.27
CA ALA A 88 -0.22 2.65 5.06
C ALA A 88 -1.42 2.99 5.96
N LEU A 89 -2.65 2.94 5.44
CA LEU A 89 -3.86 3.24 6.21
C LEU A 89 -4.13 2.22 7.30
N LEU A 90 -3.84 0.93 7.08
CA LEU A 90 -3.96 -0.10 8.10
C LEU A 90 -3.03 0.21 9.29
N PHE A 91 -1.76 0.52 9.03
CA PHE A 91 -0.82 0.86 10.11
C PHE A 91 -1.13 2.21 10.76
N ALA A 92 -1.56 3.22 9.99
CA ALA A 92 -2.02 4.49 10.53
C ALA A 92 -3.20 4.29 11.50
N THR A 93 -4.18 3.47 11.12
CA THR A 93 -5.29 3.09 12.00
C THR A 93 -4.79 2.41 13.26
N SER A 94 -3.86 1.47 13.11
CA SER A 94 -3.28 0.72 14.23
C SER A 94 -2.56 1.63 15.22
N TYR A 95 -1.77 2.57 14.74
CA TYR A 95 -1.03 3.54 15.57
C TYR A 95 -1.97 4.49 16.29
N PHE A 96 -2.94 5.05 15.58
CA PHE A 96 -3.95 5.93 16.17
C PHE A 96 -4.72 5.24 17.30
N LEU A 97 -5.18 4.02 17.07
CA LEU A 97 -5.92 3.24 18.05
C LEU A 97 -5.04 2.83 19.25
N LEU A 98 -3.76 2.48 18.99
CA LEU A 98 -2.81 2.15 20.05
C LEU A 98 -2.56 3.36 20.96
N GLU A 99 -2.29 4.55 20.39
CA GLU A 99 -2.09 5.77 21.18
C GLU A 99 -3.32 6.14 22.01
N ARG A 100 -4.53 5.98 21.45
CA ARG A 100 -5.78 6.18 22.20
C ARG A 100 -5.98 5.19 23.34
N ALA A 101 -5.57 3.94 23.16
CA ALA A 101 -5.70 2.88 24.15
C ALA A 101 -4.64 2.97 25.26
N THR A 102 -3.44 3.36 24.87
CA THR A 102 -2.27 3.48 25.74
C THR A 102 -1.58 4.80 25.47
N PRO A 103 -2.07 5.91 26.05
CA PRO A 103 -1.48 7.23 25.85
C PRO A 103 0.02 7.24 26.21
N GLY A 104 0.83 7.89 25.38
CA GLY A 104 2.28 7.91 25.52
C GLY A 104 2.98 6.72 24.82
N SER A 105 2.27 5.98 24.00
CA SER A 105 2.87 4.94 23.14
C SER A 105 3.84 5.53 22.12
N PHE A 106 3.65 6.79 21.76
CA PHE A 106 4.51 7.58 20.88
C PHE A 106 5.06 8.82 21.59
N THR A 107 5.99 9.53 20.95
CA THR A 107 6.61 10.76 21.50
C THR A 107 5.61 11.89 21.63
N GLU A 108 4.55 11.90 20.84
CA GLU A 108 3.49 12.89 20.82
C GLU A 108 2.13 12.21 20.75
N PRO A 109 1.06 12.81 21.30
CA PRO A 109 -0.31 12.32 21.12
C PRO A 109 -0.66 12.32 19.63
N LEU A 110 -0.99 11.15 19.08
CA LEU A 110 -1.27 11.03 17.66
C LEU A 110 -2.69 11.46 17.30
N THR A 111 -2.84 12.47 16.45
CA THR A 111 -4.05 12.65 15.66
C THR A 111 -4.11 11.61 14.53
N ARG A 112 -5.25 11.52 13.83
CA ARG A 112 -5.34 10.65 12.63
C ARG A 112 -4.31 11.03 11.56
N THR A 113 -4.05 12.33 11.42
CA THR A 113 -3.07 12.83 10.45
C THR A 113 -1.65 12.47 10.87
N ASP A 114 -1.30 12.61 12.15
CA ASP A 114 0.02 12.25 12.66
C ASP A 114 0.30 10.75 12.54
N ALA A 115 -0.72 9.92 12.80
CA ALA A 115 -0.63 8.48 12.62
C ALA A 115 -0.41 8.08 11.15
N LEU A 116 -1.10 8.74 10.22
CA LEU A 116 -0.90 8.53 8.78
C LEU A 116 0.47 9.05 8.34
N TYR A 117 0.87 10.23 8.80
CA TYR A 117 2.20 10.79 8.56
C TYR A 117 3.30 9.84 9.05
N PHE A 118 3.21 9.34 10.28
CA PHE A 118 4.17 8.37 10.82
C PHE A 118 4.21 7.09 9.99
N ALA A 119 3.06 6.52 9.64
CA ALA A 119 3.00 5.33 8.79
C ALA A 119 3.66 5.57 7.41
N LEU A 120 3.47 6.75 6.80
CA LEU A 120 4.09 7.13 5.54
C LEU A 120 5.60 7.34 5.67
N THR A 121 6.10 7.96 6.74
CA THR A 121 7.54 8.14 6.97
C THR A 121 8.27 6.82 7.14
N VAL A 122 7.63 5.84 7.80
CA VAL A 122 8.16 4.49 7.98
C VAL A 122 8.19 3.72 6.65
N ILE A 123 7.07 3.70 5.89
CA ILE A 123 7.02 2.94 4.63
C ILE A 123 7.93 3.54 3.54
N SER A 124 8.07 4.87 3.53
CA SER A 124 8.98 5.57 2.62
C SER A 124 10.46 5.48 3.03
N THR A 125 10.73 4.86 4.18
CA THR A 125 12.08 4.73 4.77
C THR A 125 12.76 6.08 5.07
N VAL A 126 12.01 7.17 5.17
CA VAL A 126 12.54 8.51 5.48
C VAL A 126 12.82 8.65 6.97
N GLY A 127 11.80 8.36 7.83
CA GLY A 127 11.93 8.34 9.28
C GLY A 127 12.52 9.62 9.85
N PHE A 128 11.81 10.75 9.78
CA PHE A 128 12.31 12.06 10.29
C PHE A 128 12.68 12.04 11.79
N GLY A 129 12.07 11.14 12.57
CA GLY A 129 12.38 10.98 13.99
C GLY A 129 11.68 11.99 14.91
N ASP A 130 10.82 12.81 14.37
CA ASP A 130 9.92 13.73 15.10
C ASP A 130 8.87 12.95 15.89
N ILE A 131 8.24 11.97 15.25
CA ILE A 131 7.35 11.01 15.91
C ILE A 131 8.08 9.66 15.99
N THR A 132 8.16 9.09 17.21
CA THR A 132 8.82 7.80 17.44
C THR A 132 8.01 6.91 18.39
N ALA A 133 8.12 5.59 18.22
CA ALA A 133 7.50 4.59 19.09
C ALA A 133 8.25 4.50 20.42
N ARG A 134 7.54 4.66 21.55
CA ARG A 134 8.09 4.60 22.92
C ARG A 134 7.85 3.26 23.59
N THR A 135 6.62 2.76 23.53
CA THR A 135 6.27 1.47 24.18
C THR A 135 6.76 0.30 23.35
N GLU A 136 6.94 -0.85 24.00
CA GLU A 136 7.33 -2.10 23.34
C GLU A 136 6.33 -2.48 22.25
N THR A 137 5.04 -2.40 22.53
CA THR A 137 3.96 -2.69 21.58
C THR A 137 4.06 -1.80 20.34
N ALA A 138 4.26 -0.49 20.52
CA ALA A 138 4.40 0.44 19.40
C ALA A 138 5.64 0.10 18.55
N ARG A 139 6.76 -0.23 19.19
CA ARG A 139 8.00 -0.63 18.51
C ARG A 139 7.83 -1.92 17.72
N VAL A 140 7.18 -2.95 18.31
CA VAL A 140 6.90 -4.21 17.61
C VAL A 140 6.02 -3.97 16.40
N MET A 141 4.95 -3.18 16.53
CA MET A 141 4.09 -2.83 15.40
C MET A 141 4.87 -2.10 14.29
N THR A 142 5.74 -1.16 14.67
CA THR A 142 6.59 -0.44 13.71
C THR A 142 7.58 -1.38 13.01
N MET A 143 8.19 -2.32 13.73
CA MET A 143 9.05 -3.35 13.13
C MET A 143 8.29 -4.22 12.13
N ILE A 144 7.06 -4.64 12.45
CA ILE A 144 6.21 -5.40 11.53
C ILE A 144 5.93 -4.58 10.26
N GLN A 145 5.63 -3.28 10.41
CA GLN A 145 5.44 -2.40 9.27
C GLN A 145 6.71 -2.27 8.42
N MET A 146 7.88 -2.09 9.04
CA MET A 146 9.16 -1.96 8.34
C MET A 146 9.45 -3.22 7.51
N VAL A 147 9.35 -4.40 8.11
CA VAL A 147 9.57 -5.69 7.41
C VAL A 147 8.55 -5.88 6.30
N GLY A 148 7.27 -5.64 6.59
CA GLY A 148 6.20 -5.73 5.59
C GLY A 148 6.38 -4.74 4.44
N GLY A 149 6.83 -3.53 4.72
CA GLY A 149 7.15 -2.50 3.73
C GLY A 149 8.29 -2.91 2.79
N ILE A 150 9.39 -3.45 3.34
CA ILE A 150 10.52 -3.97 2.55
C ILE A 150 10.06 -5.10 1.62
N LEU A 151 9.28 -6.04 2.14
CA LEU A 151 8.72 -7.14 1.34
C LEU A 151 7.80 -6.61 0.24
N LEU A 152 6.93 -5.64 0.55
CA LEU A 152 6.03 -5.02 -0.39
C LEU A 152 6.79 -4.34 -1.54
N VAL A 153 7.80 -3.54 -1.22
CA VAL A 153 8.66 -2.86 -2.21
C VAL A 153 9.44 -3.89 -3.06
N GLY A 154 9.99 -4.93 -2.43
CA GLY A 154 10.71 -5.99 -3.14
C GLY A 154 9.85 -6.74 -4.16
N ILE A 155 8.60 -7.06 -3.78
CA ILE A 155 7.67 -7.72 -4.71
C ILE A 155 7.21 -6.74 -5.79
N ALA A 156 6.95 -5.48 -5.44
CA ALA A 156 6.60 -4.42 -6.37
C ALA A 156 7.66 -4.26 -7.48
N THR A 157 8.93 -4.19 -7.09
CA THR A 157 10.05 -4.09 -8.01
C THR A 157 10.11 -5.29 -8.97
N ARG A 158 9.94 -6.50 -8.45
CA ARG A 158 9.90 -7.72 -9.30
C ARG A 158 8.77 -7.69 -10.32
N VAL A 159 7.59 -7.23 -9.93
CA VAL A 159 6.43 -7.13 -10.82
C VAL A 159 6.69 -6.12 -11.94
N VAL A 160 7.24 -4.95 -11.60
CA VAL A 160 7.58 -3.90 -12.58
C VAL A 160 8.66 -4.39 -13.56
N VAL A 161 9.77 -4.96 -13.05
CA VAL A 161 10.84 -5.50 -13.90
C VAL A 161 10.31 -6.57 -14.85
N LYS A 162 9.52 -7.52 -14.35
CA LYS A 162 8.93 -8.57 -15.20
C LYS A 162 7.98 -7.99 -16.25
N ALA A 163 7.22 -6.96 -15.94
CA ALA A 163 6.36 -6.27 -16.89
C ALA A 163 7.16 -5.58 -18.00
N VAL A 164 8.28 -4.94 -17.66
CA VAL A 164 9.18 -4.29 -18.61
C VAL A 164 9.88 -5.32 -19.50
N ASP A 165 10.39 -6.41 -18.93
CA ASP A 165 11.06 -7.47 -19.70
C ASP A 165 10.11 -8.16 -20.69
N THR A 166 8.88 -8.40 -20.29
CA THR A 166 7.85 -8.96 -21.18
C THR A 166 7.55 -8.00 -22.33
N GLY A 167 7.50 -6.69 -22.06
CA GLY A 167 7.33 -5.67 -23.09
C GLY A 167 8.50 -5.61 -24.08
N ARG A 168 9.74 -5.72 -23.59
CA ARG A 168 10.96 -5.73 -24.43
C ARG A 168 11.06 -6.97 -25.32
N ARG A 169 10.78 -8.17 -24.79
CA ARG A 169 10.80 -9.43 -25.56
C ARG A 169 9.81 -9.44 -26.72
N ARG A 170 8.68 -8.76 -26.59
CA ARG A 170 7.68 -8.60 -27.67
C ARG A 170 8.14 -7.63 -28.76
N GLN A 171 9.13 -6.78 -28.50
CA GLN A 171 9.66 -5.80 -29.43
C GLN A 171 10.95 -6.25 -30.14
N ASP A 172 11.53 -7.43 -29.79
CA ASP A 172 12.74 -7.95 -30.41
C ASP A 172 12.39 -8.74 -31.69
N PRO A 173 12.81 -8.22 -32.89
CA PRO A 173 12.51 -8.86 -34.18
C PRO A 173 13.23 -10.19 -34.41
N LYS A 174 14.22 -10.56 -33.57
CA LYS A 174 15.03 -11.78 -33.72
C LYS A 174 14.35 -13.08 -33.32
N ASN A 175 13.15 -13.02 -32.74
CA ASN A 175 12.40 -14.20 -32.27
C ASN A 175 11.20 -14.54 -33.16
N ARG A 176 11.19 -14.14 -34.44
CA ARG A 176 10.20 -14.57 -35.43
C ARG A 176 10.82 -15.57 -36.41
#